data_e85592ea882bf4c651ea11f6e476209c
#
_entry.id   e85592ea882bf4c651ea11f6e476209c
#
_cell.length_a   1.000
_cell.length_b   1.000
_cell.length_c   1.000
_cell.angle_alpha   90.00
_cell.angle_beta   90.00
_cell.angle_gamma   90.00
#
_symmetry.space_group_name_H-M   'P 1'
#
loop_
_entity.id
_entity.type
_entity.pdbx_description
1 polymer ?
#
loop_
_entity_poly.entity_id
_entity_poly.type
_entity_poly.pdbx_seq_one_letter_code
_entity_poly.pdbx_strand_id
1 'polypeptide(L)'
;MVNLVGELVTIQSKLSKEAENRNSNVLNSISAEFSLLINELRDYTTGLRTVPIEILFVKFQRIVKDLSTNLGKSILYHAYGGDTVLDKSIIEKLNEPLVHLIRNSIDHGIESSEERERLGKDPKGIIKLSACQSGDSVIVTIEDDGRGLDRGKILEKAIERNIISDSAAKTLSNIDVYNLIFEPGFSTASSVTDISGRGVGMDVVKKQVESLRGNVVLESELGKYTRTKLIFPLTLAIIEGWLVRVKDEHFIVPLSNVESCLESNKLILK
;
A
#
# COMPACT_ATOMS: atom_id res chain seq x y z
N MET A 1 13.35 15.72 -15.09
CA MET A 1 13.24 16.63 -13.95
C MET A 1 13.49 15.94 -12.63
N VAL A 2 12.72 14.90 -12.26
CA VAL A 2 12.86 14.14 -10.99
C VAL A 2 14.29 13.58 -10.78
N ASN A 3 14.89 12.97 -11.80
CA ASN A 3 16.26 12.45 -11.69
C ASN A 3 17.28 13.56 -11.39
N LEU A 4 17.07 14.74 -11.97
CA LEU A 4 17.92 15.91 -11.74
C LEU A 4 17.84 16.40 -10.28
N VAL A 5 16.62 16.40 -9.70
CA VAL A 5 16.44 16.72 -8.27
C VAL A 5 17.16 15.68 -7.39
N GLY A 6 17.09 14.39 -7.73
CA GLY A 6 17.82 13.34 -7.03
C GLY A 6 19.36 13.53 -7.08
N GLU A 7 19.89 13.95 -8.23
CA GLU A 7 21.31 14.28 -8.37
C GLU A 7 21.70 15.50 -7.51
N LEU A 8 20.85 16.54 -7.51
CA LEU A 8 21.05 17.74 -6.68
C LEU A 8 21.06 17.42 -5.18
N VAL A 9 20.15 16.55 -4.71
CA VAL A 9 20.15 16.08 -3.32
C VAL A 9 21.46 15.34 -2.97
N THR A 10 21.95 14.51 -3.91
CA THR A 10 23.22 13.78 -3.71
C THR A 10 24.40 14.75 -3.61
N ILE A 11 24.45 15.80 -4.45
CA ILE A 11 25.47 16.83 -4.41
C ILE A 11 25.38 17.64 -3.11
N GLN A 12 24.18 17.98 -2.68
CA GLN A 12 23.91 18.70 -1.43
C GLN A 12 24.41 17.90 -0.22
N SER A 13 24.13 16.58 -0.15
CA SER A 13 24.61 15.72 0.94
C SER A 13 26.14 15.67 0.99
N LYS A 14 26.82 15.64 -0.16
CA LYS A 14 28.28 15.74 -0.23
C LYS A 14 28.79 17.09 0.25
N LEU A 15 28.12 18.19 -0.13
CA LEU A 15 28.47 19.54 0.29
C LEU A 15 28.33 19.69 1.81
N SER A 16 27.23 19.22 2.40
CA SER A 16 27.01 19.24 3.85
C SER A 16 28.12 18.52 4.61
N LYS A 17 28.45 17.32 4.15
CA LYS A 17 29.52 16.51 4.76
C LYS A 17 30.89 17.18 4.68
N GLU A 18 31.20 17.82 3.55
CA GLU A 18 32.48 18.56 3.38
C GLU A 18 32.50 19.83 4.23
N ALA A 19 31.35 20.52 4.38
CA ALA A 19 31.22 21.68 5.23
C ALA A 19 31.46 21.35 6.72
N GLU A 20 30.90 20.24 7.18
CA GLU A 20 31.13 19.72 8.54
C GLU A 20 32.61 19.36 8.76
N ASN A 21 33.24 18.63 7.83
CA ASN A 21 34.64 18.21 7.91
C ASN A 21 35.60 19.40 8.01
N ARG A 22 35.29 20.51 7.33
CA ARG A 22 36.12 21.72 7.33
C ARG A 22 35.82 22.67 8.48
N ASN A 23 34.78 22.39 9.27
CA ASN A 23 34.33 23.21 10.40
C ASN A 23 34.17 24.69 10.02
N SER A 24 33.68 24.97 8.79
CA SER A 24 33.56 26.30 8.22
C SER A 24 32.14 26.81 8.35
N ASN A 25 31.94 27.84 9.18
CA ASN A 25 30.62 28.46 9.35
C ASN A 25 30.02 28.98 8.04
N VAL A 26 30.87 29.47 7.12
CA VAL A 26 30.40 29.95 5.81
C VAL A 26 29.89 28.81 4.94
N LEU A 27 30.62 27.71 4.87
CA LEU A 27 30.19 26.52 4.10
C LEU A 27 28.94 25.89 4.70
N ASN A 28 28.81 25.85 6.03
CA ASN A 28 27.62 25.36 6.71
C ASN A 28 26.38 26.23 6.39
N SER A 29 26.55 27.58 6.38
CA SER A 29 25.47 28.48 6.02
C SER A 29 25.03 28.29 4.55
N ILE A 30 25.98 28.22 3.62
CA ILE A 30 25.70 27.97 2.19
C ILE A 30 25.02 26.59 2.00
N SER A 31 25.50 25.57 2.69
CA SER A 31 24.90 24.22 2.61
C SER A 31 23.46 24.21 3.12
N ALA A 32 23.16 24.94 4.20
CA ALA A 32 21.81 25.07 4.75
C ALA A 32 20.87 25.81 3.77
N GLU A 33 21.31 26.93 3.18
CA GLU A 33 20.54 27.67 2.19
C GLU A 33 20.29 26.84 0.93
N PHE A 34 21.30 26.10 0.46
CA PHE A 34 21.15 25.21 -0.69
C PHE A 34 20.17 24.08 -0.42
N SER A 35 20.16 23.55 0.82
CA SER A 35 19.18 22.54 1.26
C SER A 35 17.75 23.06 1.19
N LEU A 36 17.52 24.30 1.60
CA LEU A 36 16.19 24.93 1.51
C LEU A 36 15.72 25.05 0.06
N LEU A 37 16.60 25.52 -0.84
CA LEU A 37 16.27 25.69 -2.26
C LEU A 37 16.00 24.33 -2.95
N ILE A 38 16.76 23.30 -2.62
CA ILE A 38 16.53 21.95 -3.15
C ILE A 38 15.17 21.39 -2.66
N ASN A 39 14.84 21.58 -1.38
CA ASN A 39 13.55 21.14 -0.86
C ASN A 39 12.39 21.88 -1.56
N GLU A 40 12.49 23.18 -1.74
CA GLU A 40 11.50 23.98 -2.47
C GLU A 40 11.37 23.49 -3.93
N LEU A 41 12.47 23.28 -4.64
CA LEU A 41 12.47 22.76 -6.00
C LEU A 41 11.83 21.34 -6.07
N ARG A 42 12.11 20.50 -5.09
CA ARG A 42 11.49 19.17 -4.95
C ARG A 42 9.98 19.29 -4.81
N ASP A 43 9.50 20.17 -3.95
CA ASP A 43 8.06 20.35 -3.69
C ASP A 43 7.34 20.87 -4.94
N TYR A 44 7.90 21.85 -5.64
CA TYR A 44 7.38 22.30 -6.94
C TYR A 44 7.36 21.18 -7.99
N THR A 45 8.43 20.39 -8.07
CA THR A 45 8.53 19.30 -9.06
C THR A 45 7.53 18.19 -8.77
N THR A 46 7.25 17.94 -7.50
CA THR A 46 6.25 16.97 -7.06
C THR A 46 4.84 17.47 -7.36
N GLY A 47 4.54 18.74 -7.06
CA GLY A 47 3.24 19.37 -7.34
C GLY A 47 2.87 19.37 -8.84
N LEU A 48 3.84 19.51 -9.74
CA LEU A 48 3.62 19.47 -11.18
C LEU A 48 3.24 18.08 -11.72
N ARG A 49 3.43 17.03 -10.93
CA ARG A 49 3.22 15.64 -11.35
C ARG A 49 2.01 14.99 -10.71
N THR A 50 1.39 15.66 -9.75
CA THR A 50 0.21 15.13 -9.08
C THR A 50 -1.06 15.42 -9.86
N VAL A 51 -2.02 14.48 -9.82
CA VAL A 51 -3.35 14.64 -10.43
C VAL A 51 -4.41 14.14 -9.45
N PRO A 52 -5.65 14.68 -9.50
CA PRO A 52 -6.75 14.21 -8.67
C PRO A 52 -7.09 12.75 -8.95
N ILE A 53 -7.36 11.99 -7.89
CA ILE A 53 -7.70 10.56 -8.00
C ILE A 53 -9.12 10.32 -8.57
N GLU A 54 -9.93 11.35 -8.69
CA GLU A 54 -11.29 11.31 -9.23
C GLU A 54 -11.37 10.60 -10.58
N ILE A 55 -10.33 10.72 -11.41
CA ILE A 55 -10.23 10.04 -12.70
C ILE A 55 -10.41 8.53 -12.55
N LEU A 56 -9.84 7.94 -11.50
CA LEU A 56 -10.03 6.53 -11.18
C LEU A 56 -11.43 6.24 -10.66
N PHE A 57 -12.00 7.11 -9.84
CA PHE A 57 -13.31 6.91 -9.23
C PHE A 57 -14.42 6.79 -10.28
N VAL A 58 -14.41 7.69 -11.27
CA VAL A 58 -15.36 7.64 -12.40
C VAL A 58 -15.20 6.33 -13.19
N LYS A 59 -13.97 5.89 -13.43
CA LYS A 59 -13.72 4.63 -14.11
C LYS A 59 -14.26 3.44 -13.32
N PHE A 60 -14.04 3.41 -12.01
CA PHE A 60 -14.47 2.31 -11.16
C PHE A 60 -15.97 2.24 -10.98
N GLN A 61 -16.69 3.35 -11.02
CA GLN A 61 -18.15 3.35 -11.04
C GLN A 61 -18.70 2.50 -12.20
N ARG A 62 -18.10 2.64 -13.38
CA ARG A 62 -18.49 1.83 -14.55
C ARG A 62 -18.12 0.35 -14.37
N ILE A 63 -16.91 0.07 -13.88
CA ILE A 63 -16.44 -1.30 -13.65
C ILE A 63 -17.35 -2.02 -12.64
N VAL A 64 -17.69 -1.36 -11.51
CA VAL A 64 -18.62 -1.93 -10.51
C VAL A 64 -19.97 -2.24 -11.13
N LYS A 65 -20.53 -1.32 -11.94
CA LYS A 65 -21.80 -1.53 -12.62
C LYS A 65 -21.75 -2.73 -13.57
N ASP A 66 -20.71 -2.83 -14.38
CA ASP A 66 -20.56 -3.92 -15.36
C ASP A 66 -20.39 -5.27 -14.66
N LEU A 67 -19.52 -5.34 -13.64
CA LEU A 67 -19.28 -6.56 -12.86
C LEU A 67 -20.52 -6.99 -12.06
N SER A 68 -21.23 -6.05 -11.40
CA SER A 68 -22.42 -6.36 -10.63
C SER A 68 -23.52 -6.94 -11.51
N THR A 69 -23.70 -6.38 -12.71
CA THR A 69 -24.67 -6.88 -13.70
C THR A 69 -24.33 -8.29 -14.16
N ASN A 70 -23.05 -8.55 -14.48
CA ASN A 70 -22.57 -9.87 -14.93
C ASN A 70 -22.75 -10.95 -13.87
N LEU A 71 -22.63 -10.60 -12.58
CA LEU A 71 -22.74 -11.51 -11.45
C LEU A 71 -24.14 -11.55 -10.82
N GLY A 72 -25.10 -10.82 -11.40
CA GLY A 72 -26.49 -10.76 -10.89
C GLY A 72 -26.59 -10.17 -9.48
N LYS A 73 -25.64 -9.32 -9.06
CA LYS A 73 -25.65 -8.68 -7.74
C LYS A 73 -26.09 -7.21 -7.84
N SER A 74 -26.89 -6.76 -6.89
CA SER A 74 -27.30 -5.35 -6.79
C SER A 74 -26.32 -4.61 -5.88
N ILE A 75 -25.56 -3.65 -6.43
CA ILE A 75 -24.50 -2.96 -5.70
C ILE A 75 -24.60 -1.44 -5.89
N LEU A 76 -24.51 -0.71 -4.77
CA LEU A 76 -24.32 0.74 -4.74
C LEU A 76 -22.84 1.07 -4.62
N TYR A 77 -22.37 1.97 -5.47
CA TYR A 77 -21.00 2.48 -5.44
C TYR A 77 -20.99 3.91 -4.91
N HIS A 78 -20.17 4.17 -3.92
CA HIS A 78 -19.92 5.50 -3.37
C HIS A 78 -18.43 5.84 -3.46
N ALA A 79 -18.15 7.09 -3.84
CA ALA A 79 -16.78 7.61 -3.92
C ALA A 79 -16.65 8.91 -3.12
N TYR A 80 -15.56 9.07 -2.36
CA TYR A 80 -15.29 10.23 -1.50
C TYR A 80 -13.82 10.66 -1.61
N GLY A 81 -13.55 11.96 -1.54
CA GLY A 81 -12.19 12.52 -1.58
C GLY A 81 -11.53 12.40 -2.94
N GLY A 82 -12.30 12.56 -4.02
CA GLY A 82 -11.79 12.53 -5.40
C GLY A 82 -10.79 13.66 -5.71
N ASP A 83 -10.84 14.75 -4.97
CA ASP A 83 -9.94 15.90 -5.03
C ASP A 83 -8.53 15.61 -4.45
N THR A 84 -8.38 14.49 -3.74
CA THR A 84 -7.08 14.06 -3.24
C THR A 84 -6.11 13.85 -4.39
N VAL A 85 -4.95 14.53 -4.33
CA VAL A 85 -3.94 14.45 -5.38
C VAL A 85 -2.92 13.35 -5.10
N LEU A 86 -2.50 12.66 -6.16
CA LEU A 86 -1.51 11.59 -6.10
C LEU A 86 -0.61 11.66 -7.34
N ASP A 87 0.60 11.15 -7.23
CA ASP A 87 1.52 11.08 -8.37
C ASP A 87 0.88 10.33 -9.55
N LYS A 88 0.97 10.92 -10.75
CA LYS A 88 0.38 10.34 -11.95
C LYS A 88 0.83 8.90 -12.21
N SER A 89 2.09 8.58 -11.95
CA SER A 89 2.61 7.22 -12.14
C SER A 89 2.05 6.22 -11.13
N ILE A 90 1.70 6.67 -9.93
CA ILE A 90 0.99 5.85 -8.94
C ILE A 90 -0.43 5.61 -9.42
N ILE A 91 -1.14 6.66 -9.85
CA ILE A 91 -2.53 6.55 -10.37
C ILE A 91 -2.62 5.56 -11.54
N GLU A 92 -1.68 5.64 -12.49
CA GLU A 92 -1.66 4.73 -13.64
C GLU A 92 -1.48 3.26 -13.23
N LYS A 93 -0.60 2.99 -12.27
CA LYS A 93 -0.31 1.64 -11.76
C LYS A 93 -1.33 1.12 -10.75
N LEU A 94 -2.05 2.01 -10.05
CA LEU A 94 -3.11 1.64 -9.11
C LEU A 94 -4.33 1.00 -9.76
N ASN A 95 -4.52 1.21 -11.05
CA ASN A 95 -5.68 0.72 -11.75
C ASN A 95 -5.86 -0.80 -11.62
N GLU A 96 -4.80 -1.57 -11.82
CA GLU A 96 -4.85 -3.04 -11.79
C GLU A 96 -5.12 -3.59 -10.37
N PRO A 97 -4.39 -3.17 -9.32
CA PRO A 97 -4.70 -3.54 -7.94
C PRO A 97 -6.14 -3.22 -7.53
N LEU A 98 -6.63 -2.00 -7.85
CA LEU A 98 -7.98 -1.58 -7.47
C LEU A 98 -9.06 -2.39 -8.19
N VAL A 99 -8.89 -2.69 -9.48
CA VAL A 99 -9.81 -3.58 -10.22
C VAL A 99 -9.89 -4.95 -9.56
N HIS A 100 -8.74 -5.49 -9.14
CA HIS A 100 -8.69 -6.80 -8.49
C HIS A 100 -9.41 -6.79 -7.12
N LEU A 101 -9.16 -5.77 -6.31
CA LEU A 101 -9.81 -5.61 -5.00
C LEU A 101 -11.32 -5.43 -5.14
N ILE A 102 -11.78 -4.58 -6.06
CA ILE A 102 -13.21 -4.38 -6.35
C ILE A 102 -13.85 -5.70 -6.83
N ARG A 103 -13.18 -6.44 -7.70
CA ARG A 103 -13.68 -7.75 -8.14
C ARG A 103 -13.81 -8.71 -6.98
N ASN A 104 -12.82 -8.80 -6.09
CA ASN A 104 -12.88 -9.65 -4.90
C ASN A 104 -14.04 -9.27 -3.98
N SER A 105 -14.27 -7.96 -3.77
CA SER A 105 -15.42 -7.48 -3.00
C SER A 105 -16.75 -7.90 -3.63
N ILE A 106 -16.88 -7.79 -4.96
CA ILE A 106 -18.12 -8.17 -5.66
C ILE A 106 -18.31 -9.68 -5.69
N ASP A 107 -17.27 -10.43 -6.07
CA ASP A 107 -17.36 -11.89 -6.27
C ASP A 107 -17.56 -12.63 -4.95
N HIS A 108 -16.68 -12.35 -3.98
CA HIS A 108 -16.53 -13.12 -2.76
C HIS A 108 -16.98 -12.37 -1.50
N GLY A 109 -16.91 -11.05 -1.49
CA GLY A 109 -17.26 -10.20 -0.34
C GLY A 109 -18.77 -10.05 -0.20
N ILE A 110 -19.43 -9.46 -1.19
CA ILE A 110 -20.86 -9.14 -1.14
C ILE A 110 -21.69 -10.38 -1.44
N GLU A 111 -22.70 -10.65 -0.60
CA GLU A 111 -23.65 -11.74 -0.74
C GLU A 111 -24.66 -11.46 -1.87
N SER A 112 -25.41 -12.48 -2.33
CA SER A 112 -26.56 -12.27 -3.22
C SER A 112 -27.67 -11.51 -2.50
N SER A 113 -28.57 -10.85 -3.26
CA SER A 113 -29.66 -10.09 -2.66
C SER A 113 -30.53 -10.95 -1.74
N GLU A 114 -30.81 -12.21 -2.14
CA GLU A 114 -31.59 -13.14 -1.34
C GLU A 114 -30.86 -13.56 -0.05
N GLU A 115 -29.53 -13.77 -0.12
CA GLU A 115 -28.73 -14.11 1.05
C GLU A 115 -28.65 -12.93 2.02
N ARG A 116 -28.53 -11.70 1.49
CA ARG A 116 -28.52 -10.46 2.30
C ARG A 116 -29.84 -10.27 3.05
N GLU A 117 -30.98 -10.45 2.38
CA GLU A 117 -32.29 -10.38 3.02
C GLU A 117 -32.46 -11.41 4.15
N ARG A 118 -31.99 -12.66 3.94
CA ARG A 118 -31.98 -13.69 4.99
C ARG A 118 -31.13 -13.32 6.20
N LEU A 119 -30.07 -12.55 5.97
CA LEU A 119 -29.17 -12.04 7.03
C LEU A 119 -29.67 -10.73 7.66
N GLY A 120 -30.80 -10.19 7.21
CA GLY A 120 -31.34 -8.91 7.69
C GLY A 120 -30.58 -7.68 7.19
N LYS A 121 -29.81 -7.81 6.11
CA LYS A 121 -29.11 -6.72 5.43
C LYS A 121 -29.96 -6.12 4.31
N ASP A 122 -29.64 -4.88 3.89
CA ASP A 122 -30.21 -4.30 2.68
C ASP A 122 -29.93 -5.21 1.47
N PRO A 123 -30.89 -5.50 0.58
CA PRO A 123 -30.67 -6.32 -0.62
C PRO A 123 -29.57 -5.78 -1.52
N LYS A 124 -29.30 -4.48 -1.45
CA LYS A 124 -28.21 -3.85 -2.20
C LYS A 124 -26.94 -3.83 -1.36
N GLY A 125 -25.87 -4.45 -1.87
CA GLY A 125 -24.55 -4.32 -1.29
C GLY A 125 -23.95 -2.94 -1.53
N ILE A 126 -23.03 -2.53 -0.70
CA ILE A 126 -22.35 -1.23 -0.80
C ILE A 126 -20.85 -1.45 -1.01
N ILE A 127 -20.30 -0.77 -2.03
CA ILE A 127 -18.86 -0.60 -2.20
C ILE A 127 -18.52 0.88 -2.05
N LYS A 128 -17.62 1.20 -1.13
CA LYS A 128 -17.10 2.55 -0.94
C LYS A 128 -15.64 2.60 -1.39
N LEU A 129 -15.32 3.57 -2.24
CA LEU A 129 -13.95 3.93 -2.59
C LEU A 129 -13.68 5.33 -2.06
N SER A 130 -12.64 5.49 -1.27
CA SER A 130 -12.30 6.81 -0.72
C SER A 130 -10.81 7.07 -0.77
N ALA A 131 -10.45 8.34 -0.87
CA ALA A 131 -9.07 8.78 -0.74
C ALA A 131 -9.00 9.96 0.24
N CYS A 132 -7.93 9.99 1.03
CA CYS A 132 -7.62 11.12 1.90
C CYS A 132 -6.12 11.24 2.09
N GLN A 133 -5.68 12.46 2.34
CA GLN A 133 -4.32 12.72 2.80
C GLN A 133 -4.27 12.58 4.33
N SER A 134 -3.26 11.88 4.81
CA SER A 134 -2.98 11.73 6.24
C SER A 134 -1.48 11.90 6.47
N GLY A 135 -1.08 13.06 7.00
CA GLY A 135 0.32 13.45 7.12
C GLY A 135 1.04 13.43 5.76
N ASP A 136 2.14 12.72 5.67
CA ASP A 136 2.96 12.59 4.46
C ASP A 136 2.50 11.45 3.53
N SER A 137 1.29 10.93 3.73
CA SER A 137 0.76 9.80 2.97
C SER A 137 -0.62 10.08 2.40
N VAL A 138 -0.93 9.44 1.29
CA VAL A 138 -2.29 9.31 0.77
C VAL A 138 -2.78 7.90 1.07
N ILE A 139 -3.98 7.82 1.63
CA ILE A 139 -4.65 6.57 1.93
C ILE A 139 -5.81 6.41 0.95
N VAL A 140 -5.75 5.37 0.12
CA VAL A 140 -6.86 4.95 -0.75
C VAL A 140 -7.52 3.74 -0.11
N THR A 141 -8.81 3.85 0.19
CA THR A 141 -9.56 2.82 0.91
C THR A 141 -10.67 2.25 0.04
N ILE A 142 -10.74 0.93 -0.03
CA ILE A 142 -11.87 0.19 -0.59
C ILE A 142 -12.54 -0.54 0.56
N GLU A 143 -13.85 -0.36 0.69
CA GLU A 143 -14.67 -0.99 1.72
C GLU A 143 -15.92 -1.61 1.09
N ASP A 144 -16.25 -2.83 1.46
CA ASP A 144 -17.52 -3.48 1.18
C ASP A 144 -18.26 -3.84 2.48
N ASP A 145 -19.59 -3.85 2.42
CA ASP A 145 -20.49 -4.25 3.52
C ASP A 145 -20.92 -5.72 3.43
N GLY A 146 -20.05 -6.54 2.83
CA GLY A 146 -20.30 -7.96 2.59
C GLY A 146 -20.18 -8.85 3.83
N ARG A 147 -19.87 -10.11 3.58
CA ARG A 147 -19.78 -11.14 4.64
C ARG A 147 -18.56 -11.00 5.54
N GLY A 148 -17.61 -10.12 5.22
CA GLY A 148 -16.35 -10.00 5.94
C GLY A 148 -15.47 -11.24 5.78
N LEU A 149 -14.39 -11.28 6.54
CA LEU A 149 -13.40 -12.35 6.53
C LEU A 149 -13.55 -13.23 7.78
N ASP A 150 -13.61 -14.53 7.56
CA ASP A 150 -13.66 -15.54 8.62
C ASP A 150 -12.23 -15.92 9.02
N ARG A 151 -11.82 -15.47 10.22
CA ARG A 151 -10.51 -15.75 10.80
C ARG A 151 -10.21 -17.25 10.88
N GLY A 152 -11.22 -18.06 11.24
CA GLY A 152 -11.06 -19.51 11.38
C GLY A 152 -10.71 -20.15 10.05
N LYS A 153 -11.48 -19.84 9.00
CA LYS A 153 -11.24 -20.38 7.65
C LYS A 153 -9.90 -19.93 7.06
N ILE A 154 -9.46 -18.70 7.37
CA ILE A 154 -8.14 -18.22 6.93
C ILE A 154 -7.03 -19.05 7.59
N LEU A 155 -7.11 -19.28 8.91
CA LEU A 155 -6.13 -20.08 9.64
C LEU A 155 -6.10 -21.53 9.15
N GLU A 156 -7.25 -22.18 9.02
CA GLU A 156 -7.36 -23.54 8.48
C GLU A 156 -6.66 -23.65 7.12
N LYS A 157 -6.97 -22.75 6.21
CA LYS A 157 -6.39 -22.72 4.87
C LYS A 157 -4.88 -22.44 4.89
N ALA A 158 -4.40 -21.58 5.78
CA ALA A 158 -2.98 -21.30 5.91
C ALA A 158 -2.19 -22.51 6.45
N ILE A 159 -2.78 -23.27 7.37
CA ILE A 159 -2.20 -24.51 7.90
C ILE A 159 -2.19 -25.61 6.82
N GLU A 160 -3.31 -25.85 6.12
CA GLU A 160 -3.40 -26.80 5.03
C GLU A 160 -2.34 -26.57 3.94
N ARG A 161 -1.99 -25.29 3.71
CA ARG A 161 -0.99 -24.89 2.72
C ARG A 161 0.44 -24.80 3.25
N ASN A 162 0.66 -25.17 4.50
CA ASN A 162 1.96 -25.09 5.19
C ASN A 162 2.56 -23.68 5.20
N ILE A 163 1.73 -22.63 5.18
CA ILE A 163 2.16 -21.23 5.33
C ILE A 163 2.51 -20.93 6.78
N ILE A 164 1.73 -21.51 7.72
CA ILE A 164 1.97 -21.40 9.16
C ILE A 164 1.80 -22.76 9.84
N SER A 165 2.40 -22.92 11.02
CA SER A 165 2.18 -24.09 11.87
C SER A 165 0.97 -23.91 12.80
N ASP A 166 0.37 -25.02 13.27
CA ASP A 166 -0.71 -25.01 14.26
C ASP A 166 -0.36 -24.24 15.53
N SER A 167 0.89 -24.30 15.96
CA SER A 167 1.38 -23.57 17.14
C SER A 167 1.40 -22.05 16.91
N ALA A 168 1.83 -21.61 15.75
CA ALA A 168 1.85 -20.21 15.37
C ALA A 168 0.42 -19.64 15.24
N ALA A 169 -0.52 -20.41 14.67
CA ALA A 169 -1.91 -20.00 14.50
C ALA A 169 -2.60 -19.51 15.79
N LYS A 170 -2.20 -20.06 16.94
CA LYS A 170 -2.78 -19.73 18.24
C LYS A 170 -2.35 -18.38 18.80
N THR A 171 -1.24 -17.83 18.33
CA THR A 171 -0.62 -16.60 18.86
C THR A 171 -0.80 -15.39 17.94
N LEU A 172 -1.25 -15.60 16.70
CA LEU A 172 -1.42 -14.53 15.73
C LEU A 172 -2.55 -13.58 16.13
N SER A 173 -2.30 -12.27 15.96
CA SER A 173 -3.35 -11.25 16.06
C SER A 173 -4.30 -11.32 14.86
N ASN A 174 -5.46 -10.65 14.92
CA ASN A 174 -6.38 -10.59 13.78
C ASN A 174 -5.74 -9.95 12.54
N ILE A 175 -4.91 -8.94 12.74
CA ILE A 175 -4.19 -8.25 11.65
C ILE A 175 -3.22 -9.23 10.97
N ASP A 176 -2.46 -10.00 11.76
CA ASP A 176 -1.51 -10.98 11.22
C ASP A 176 -2.24 -12.07 10.43
N VAL A 177 -3.38 -12.54 10.94
CA VAL A 177 -4.21 -13.55 10.25
C VAL A 177 -4.73 -13.03 8.93
N TYR A 178 -5.24 -11.80 8.87
CA TYR A 178 -5.70 -11.20 7.62
C TYR A 178 -4.55 -10.96 6.64
N ASN A 179 -3.36 -10.66 7.12
CA ASN A 179 -2.17 -10.51 6.29
C ASN A 179 -1.72 -11.81 5.60
N LEU A 180 -2.09 -12.99 6.13
CA LEU A 180 -1.83 -14.28 5.48
C LEU A 180 -2.49 -14.40 4.10
N ILE A 181 -3.55 -13.64 3.84
CA ILE A 181 -4.23 -13.62 2.53
C ILE A 181 -3.29 -13.12 1.42
N PHE A 182 -2.30 -12.29 1.78
CA PHE A 182 -1.30 -11.75 0.86
C PHE A 182 -0.07 -12.66 0.68
N GLU A 183 0.03 -13.75 1.44
CA GLU A 183 1.17 -14.66 1.30
C GLU A 183 1.09 -15.46 -0.02
N PRO A 184 2.24 -15.66 -0.68
CA PRO A 184 2.29 -16.44 -1.91
C PRO A 184 1.68 -17.84 -1.72
N GLY A 185 0.80 -18.22 -2.62
CA GLY A 185 0.14 -19.51 -2.57
C GLY A 185 -1.09 -19.59 -1.64
N PHE A 186 -1.42 -18.55 -0.88
CA PHE A 186 -2.65 -18.50 -0.09
C PHE A 186 -3.89 -18.52 -0.98
N SER A 187 -3.89 -17.73 -2.05
CA SER A 187 -4.97 -17.64 -3.03
C SER A 187 -4.62 -18.52 -4.23
N THR A 188 -5.06 -19.76 -4.25
CA THR A 188 -5.14 -20.48 -5.51
C THR A 188 -6.57 -20.36 -6.01
N ALA A 189 -6.79 -19.57 -7.03
CA ALA A 189 -7.91 -19.80 -7.90
C ALA A 189 -7.75 -21.20 -8.49
N SER A 190 -8.52 -22.16 -7.99
CA SER A 190 -8.64 -23.51 -8.58
C SER A 190 -9.41 -23.45 -9.93
N SER A 191 -9.76 -22.27 -10.40
CA SER A 191 -10.26 -22.01 -11.74
C SER A 191 -9.59 -20.77 -12.28
N VAL A 192 -8.75 -20.96 -13.28
CA VAL A 192 -8.36 -19.93 -14.23
C VAL A 192 -9.64 -19.51 -14.93
N THR A 193 -10.34 -18.51 -14.42
CA THR A 193 -11.43 -17.89 -15.17
C THR A 193 -10.79 -17.04 -16.25
N ASP A 194 -11.07 -17.39 -17.48
CA ASP A 194 -10.48 -16.98 -18.78
C ASP A 194 -10.55 -15.49 -19.14
N ILE A 195 -10.78 -14.56 -18.22
CA ILE A 195 -10.93 -13.13 -18.55
C ILE A 195 -9.70 -12.30 -18.15
N SER A 196 -8.74 -12.89 -17.46
CA SER A 196 -7.46 -12.22 -17.10
C SER A 196 -6.30 -13.18 -17.14
N GLY A 197 -5.99 -13.83 -18.22
CA GLY A 197 -4.88 -14.76 -18.51
C GLY A 197 -3.62 -14.82 -17.62
N ARG A 198 -3.68 -14.32 -16.40
CA ARG A 198 -2.68 -14.38 -15.34
C ARG A 198 -3.43 -14.58 -14.03
N GLY A 199 -3.25 -15.71 -13.37
CA GLY A 199 -3.80 -16.00 -12.03
C GLY A 199 -3.35 -14.94 -11.01
N VAL A 200 -4.04 -13.81 -10.97
CA VAL A 200 -3.69 -12.67 -10.11
C VAL A 200 -4.26 -12.95 -8.73
N GLY A 201 -3.40 -13.27 -7.78
CA GLY A 201 -3.76 -13.43 -6.36
C GLY A 201 -3.58 -12.12 -5.58
N MET A 202 -3.98 -12.14 -4.31
CA MET A 202 -3.78 -11.00 -3.40
C MET A 202 -2.30 -10.69 -3.15
N ASP A 203 -1.41 -11.67 -3.30
CA ASP A 203 0.04 -11.51 -3.26
C ASP A 203 0.56 -10.60 -4.37
N VAL A 204 -0.05 -10.65 -5.55
CA VAL A 204 0.29 -9.74 -6.66
C VAL A 204 -0.14 -8.31 -6.35
N VAL A 205 -1.33 -8.11 -5.75
CA VAL A 205 -1.78 -6.79 -5.29
C VAL A 205 -0.78 -6.19 -4.32
N LYS A 206 -0.35 -6.96 -3.31
CA LYS A 206 0.65 -6.52 -2.33
C LYS A 206 1.96 -6.12 -3.00
N LYS A 207 2.51 -6.98 -3.87
CA LYS A 207 3.75 -6.70 -4.62
C LYS A 207 3.65 -5.46 -5.51
N GLN A 208 2.50 -5.25 -6.18
CA GLN A 208 2.28 -4.06 -7.00
C GLN A 208 2.26 -2.80 -6.14
N VAL A 209 1.57 -2.81 -5.00
CA VAL A 209 1.53 -1.69 -4.07
C VAL A 209 2.91 -1.42 -3.47
N GLU A 210 3.64 -2.45 -3.04
CA GLU A 210 5.02 -2.34 -2.53
C GLU A 210 5.99 -1.80 -3.60
N SER A 211 5.81 -2.17 -4.88
CA SER A 211 6.61 -1.62 -5.98
C SER A 211 6.43 -0.11 -6.15
N LEU A 212 5.29 0.42 -5.69
CA LEU A 212 4.97 1.84 -5.61
C LEU A 212 5.37 2.46 -4.26
N ARG A 213 6.12 1.71 -3.44
CA ARG A 213 6.49 2.08 -2.06
C ARG A 213 5.28 2.31 -1.15
N GLY A 214 4.16 1.74 -1.50
CA GLY A 214 2.97 1.72 -0.69
C GLY A 214 2.95 0.54 0.28
N ASN A 215 1.99 0.58 1.17
CA ASN A 215 1.67 -0.51 2.10
C ASN A 215 0.19 -0.87 1.97
N VAL A 216 -0.15 -2.12 2.29
CA VAL A 216 -1.52 -2.62 2.29
C VAL A 216 -1.91 -3.01 3.70
N VAL A 217 -3.05 -2.51 4.16
CA VAL A 217 -3.63 -2.88 5.46
C VAL A 217 -5.03 -3.41 5.22
N LEU A 218 -5.34 -4.59 5.77
CA LEU A 218 -6.61 -5.26 5.64
C LEU A 218 -7.31 -5.33 7.00
N GLU A 219 -8.51 -4.77 7.07
CA GLU A 219 -9.38 -4.78 8.24
C GLU A 219 -10.68 -5.47 7.87
N SER A 220 -11.23 -6.27 8.76
CA SER A 220 -12.52 -6.93 8.51
C SER A 220 -13.23 -7.28 9.81
N GLU A 221 -14.55 -7.29 9.73
CA GLU A 221 -15.42 -7.85 10.77
C GLU A 221 -16.42 -8.80 10.11
N LEU A 222 -16.42 -10.05 10.59
CA LEU A 222 -17.27 -11.10 10.04
C LEU A 222 -18.74 -10.70 10.07
N GLY A 223 -19.42 -10.84 8.94
CA GLY A 223 -20.81 -10.47 8.74
C GLY A 223 -21.06 -8.98 8.50
N LYS A 224 -20.03 -8.11 8.60
CA LYS A 224 -20.24 -6.65 8.52
C LYS A 224 -19.50 -5.99 7.37
N TYR A 225 -18.18 -6.15 7.25
CA TYR A 225 -17.41 -5.45 6.24
C TYR A 225 -16.04 -6.08 5.99
N THR A 226 -15.48 -5.78 4.81
CA THR A 226 -14.06 -5.88 4.53
C THR A 226 -13.55 -4.53 4.06
N ARG A 227 -12.42 -4.07 4.60
CA ARG A 227 -11.79 -2.79 4.26
C ARG A 227 -10.32 -3.00 3.95
N THR A 228 -9.91 -2.62 2.75
CA THR A 228 -8.51 -2.62 2.32
C THR A 228 -8.03 -1.18 2.19
N LYS A 229 -6.97 -0.82 2.91
CA LYS A 229 -6.29 0.47 2.83
C LYS A 229 -4.99 0.32 2.07
N LEU A 230 -4.81 1.11 1.02
CA LEU A 230 -3.57 1.25 0.27
C LEU A 230 -2.96 2.58 0.67
N ILE A 231 -1.76 2.56 1.23
CA ILE A 231 -1.10 3.73 1.81
C ILE A 231 0.10 4.06 0.94
N PHE A 232 0.16 5.26 0.38
CA PHE A 232 1.24 5.71 -0.50
C PHE A 232 1.88 6.97 0.06
N PRO A 233 3.22 7.09 0.03
CA PRO A 233 3.89 8.33 0.38
C PRO A 233 3.57 9.42 -0.65
N LEU A 234 3.31 10.65 -0.19
CA LEU A 234 3.10 11.83 -1.05
C LEU A 234 4.38 12.27 -1.75
N THR A 235 5.51 12.11 -1.09
CA THR A 235 6.79 12.54 -1.60
C THR A 235 7.45 11.44 -2.42
N LEU A 236 8.21 11.84 -3.44
CA LEU A 236 9.24 10.98 -4.02
C LEU A 236 10.15 10.57 -2.87
N ALA A 237 10.07 9.29 -2.48
CA ALA A 237 10.81 8.80 -1.33
C ALA A 237 12.31 8.89 -1.62
N ILE A 238 12.93 9.99 -1.21
CA ILE A 238 14.34 10.00 -0.91
C ILE A 238 14.45 9.21 0.39
N ILE A 239 14.96 8.00 0.29
CA ILE A 239 15.18 7.17 1.47
C ILE A 239 16.47 7.66 2.09
N GLU A 240 16.37 8.31 3.24
CA GLU A 240 17.52 8.52 4.10
C GLU A 240 17.95 7.17 4.66
N GLY A 241 19.18 6.82 4.48
CA GLY A 241 19.73 5.54 4.93
C GLY A 241 21.17 5.66 5.38
N TRP A 242 21.56 4.77 6.26
CA TRP A 242 22.95 4.61 6.63
C TRP A 242 23.68 3.76 5.61
N LEU A 243 24.82 4.27 5.12
CA LEU A 243 25.76 3.48 4.34
C LEU A 243 26.56 2.62 5.31
N VAL A 244 26.26 1.34 5.37
CA VAL A 244 26.96 0.35 6.22
C VAL A 244 27.93 -0.44 5.37
N ARG A 245 29.14 -0.62 5.86
CA ARG A 245 30.13 -1.51 5.25
C ARG A 245 30.20 -2.82 6.01
N VAL A 246 29.99 -3.93 5.30
CA VAL A 246 30.14 -5.29 5.84
C VAL A 246 31.23 -5.97 5.02
N LYS A 247 32.41 -6.17 5.60
CA LYS A 247 33.64 -6.58 4.90
C LYS A 247 33.97 -5.59 3.78
N ASP A 248 33.95 -6.05 2.52
CA ASP A 248 34.28 -5.25 1.34
C ASP A 248 33.03 -4.74 0.59
N GLU A 249 31.86 -5.09 1.07
CA GLU A 249 30.57 -4.69 0.45
C GLU A 249 29.92 -3.53 1.21
N HIS A 250 29.21 -2.69 0.46
CA HIS A 250 28.47 -1.54 0.99
C HIS A 250 26.97 -1.75 0.84
N PHE A 251 26.22 -1.56 1.92
CA PHE A 251 24.77 -1.67 1.97
C PHE A 251 24.18 -0.34 2.43
N ILE A 252 22.98 0.00 1.90
CA ILE A 252 22.20 1.13 2.39
C ILE A 252 21.08 0.56 3.25
N VAL A 253 21.08 0.88 4.54
CA VAL A 253 20.02 0.51 5.48
C VAL A 253 19.13 1.73 5.67
N PRO A 254 17.83 1.68 5.27
CA PRO A 254 16.90 2.78 5.48
C PRO A 254 16.80 3.14 6.97
N LEU A 255 16.79 4.44 7.29
CA LEU A 255 16.68 4.92 8.68
C LEU A 255 15.42 4.41 9.35
N SER A 256 14.33 4.24 8.61
CA SER A 256 13.07 3.65 9.12
C SER A 256 13.21 2.23 9.65
N ASN A 257 14.26 1.51 9.27
CA ASN A 257 14.52 0.13 9.70
C ASN A 257 15.55 0.05 10.84
N VAL A 258 16.03 1.20 11.33
CA VAL A 258 17.03 1.28 12.40
C VAL A 258 16.34 1.73 13.68
N GLU A 259 16.20 0.84 14.67
CA GLU A 259 15.64 1.18 15.98
C GLU A 259 16.69 1.84 16.88
N SER A 260 17.92 1.35 16.84
CA SER A 260 19.01 1.89 17.66
C SER A 260 20.38 1.52 17.12
N CYS A 261 21.39 2.32 17.45
CA CYS A 261 22.79 2.04 17.14
C CYS A 261 23.56 1.82 18.45
N LEU A 262 24.25 0.70 18.56
CA LEU A 262 25.04 0.34 19.74
C LEU A 262 26.50 0.13 19.35
N GLU A 263 27.42 0.65 20.16
CA GLU A 263 28.85 0.37 19.98
C GLU A 263 29.16 -1.11 20.28
N SER A 264 29.86 -1.80 19.37
CA SER A 264 30.08 -3.24 19.42
C SER A 264 30.95 -3.72 20.59
N ASN A 265 31.66 -2.82 21.29
CA ASN A 265 32.57 -3.15 22.40
C ASN A 265 31.82 -3.66 23.67
N LYS A 266 30.50 -3.73 23.67
CA LYS A 266 29.65 -4.18 24.80
C LYS A 266 28.63 -5.26 24.47
N LEU A 267 28.58 -5.75 23.25
CA LEU A 267 27.59 -6.76 22.83
C LEU A 267 28.20 -8.16 22.92
N ILE A 268 27.88 -8.86 23.99
CA ILE A 268 27.84 -10.32 23.97
C ILE A 268 26.51 -10.67 23.31
N LEU A 269 26.55 -11.02 22.02
CA LEU A 269 25.41 -11.59 21.32
C LEU A 269 25.02 -12.90 22.04
N LYS A 270 23.85 -12.91 22.70
CA LYS A 270 23.23 -14.12 23.20
C LYS A 270 22.44 -14.80 22.10
#